data_7ce4698bcba3d4fb8ad754286f80685e
#
_entry.id   7ce4698bcba3d4fb8ad754286f80685e
#
_cell.length_a   1.000
_cell.length_b   1.000
_cell.length_c   1.000
_cell.angle_alpha   90.00
_cell.angle_beta   90.00
_cell.angle_gamma   90.00
#
_symmetry.space_group_name_H-M   'P 1'
#
loop_
_entity.id
_entity.type
_entity.pdbx_description
1 polymer ?
#
loop_
_entity_poly.entity_id
_entity_poly.type
_entity_poly.pdbx_seq_one_letter_code
_entity_poly.pdbx_strand_id
1 'polypeptide(L)'
;MKKLDKKRLLIALTAVVLAVIGFAVFFFLRKDTYRIIKVYEINGTSRVKRGSLEDLEPFANMLLQSGDTVNVDTGTMTLRLDEDKYVYAEENTEFSIEAAGNSKEGRTTIELKKGAIVNEIRQKLGEGSSYEVNTPNATMSVRGTTFRVEVTYDQNGTCYTRITVTDGRVVTRLKYEDGSVAEEEVAVEKDGEVIIYRDSTTTDYVKDIPGEDAGENNGNEASKTDGTNACTVTFMYDGEVFCTQTVQSGTCASMPSLMPEKEGRWDYDFTKPVEQDIVIKWK
;
A
#
# COMPACT_ATOMS: atom_id res chain seq x y z
N MET A 1 -60.52 -3.62 42.55
CA MET A 1 -59.70 -3.38 41.36
C MET A 1 -60.07 -1.99 40.79
N LYS A 2 -59.14 -0.98 40.94
CA LYS A 2 -59.35 0.39 40.43
C LYS A 2 -59.35 0.32 38.88
N LYS A 3 -60.44 0.73 38.23
CA LYS A 3 -60.49 0.93 36.78
C LYS A 3 -59.47 1.99 36.42
N LEU A 4 -58.41 1.59 35.71
CA LEU A 4 -57.46 2.53 35.14
C LEU A 4 -58.19 3.48 34.19
N ASP A 5 -58.09 4.76 34.46
CA ASP A 5 -58.73 5.80 33.65
C ASP A 5 -58.19 5.71 32.21
N LYS A 6 -59.04 5.48 31.22
CA LYS A 6 -58.69 5.27 29.80
C LYS A 6 -57.78 6.40 29.29
N LYS A 7 -57.94 7.63 29.79
CA LYS A 7 -57.07 8.76 29.46
C LYS A 7 -55.63 8.58 29.96
N ARG A 8 -55.46 8.09 31.22
CA ARG A 8 -54.11 7.82 31.77
C ARG A 8 -53.41 6.66 31.06
N LEU A 9 -54.16 5.65 30.64
CA LEU A 9 -53.62 4.56 29.86
C LEU A 9 -53.17 5.02 28.46
N LEU A 10 -53.95 5.91 27.82
CA LEU A 10 -53.64 6.46 26.51
C LEU A 10 -52.35 7.35 26.58
N ILE A 11 -52.25 8.17 27.60
CA ILE A 11 -51.06 9.03 27.83
C ILE A 11 -49.82 8.18 28.09
N ALA A 12 -49.92 7.13 28.87
CA ALA A 12 -48.83 6.20 29.12
C ALA A 12 -48.39 5.47 27.81
N LEU A 13 -49.32 5.06 26.99
CA LEU A 13 -49.05 4.40 25.71
C LEU A 13 -48.33 5.34 24.71
N THR A 14 -48.81 6.60 24.61
CA THR A 14 -48.16 7.61 23.75
C THR A 14 -46.72 7.96 24.23
N ALA A 15 -46.52 8.02 25.54
CA ALA A 15 -45.17 8.28 26.10
C ALA A 15 -44.21 7.10 25.78
N VAL A 16 -44.67 5.85 25.86
CA VAL A 16 -43.88 4.69 25.50
C VAL A 16 -43.56 4.67 24.00
N VAL A 17 -44.51 4.98 23.13
CA VAL A 17 -44.30 5.04 21.68
C VAL A 17 -43.29 6.16 21.35
N LEU A 18 -43.36 7.36 21.94
CA LEU A 18 -42.41 8.42 21.73
C LEU A 18 -41.03 8.06 22.26
N ALA A 19 -40.89 7.35 23.38
CA ALA A 19 -39.65 6.85 23.90
C ALA A 19 -39.00 5.81 22.97
N VAL A 20 -39.79 4.89 22.40
CA VAL A 20 -39.31 3.90 21.42
C VAL A 20 -38.84 4.57 20.12
N ILE A 21 -39.62 5.56 19.62
CA ILE A 21 -39.25 6.33 18.44
C ILE A 21 -37.97 7.12 18.71
N GLY A 22 -37.87 7.78 19.85
CA GLY A 22 -36.67 8.53 20.26
C GLY A 22 -35.43 7.63 20.38
N PHE A 23 -35.61 6.43 20.93
CA PHE A 23 -34.55 5.41 21.02
C PHE A 23 -34.14 4.88 19.64
N ALA A 24 -35.11 4.58 18.76
CA ALA A 24 -34.84 4.15 17.40
C ALA A 24 -34.12 5.23 16.59
N VAL A 25 -34.58 6.49 16.67
CA VAL A 25 -33.94 7.65 16.04
C VAL A 25 -32.53 7.87 16.59
N PHE A 26 -32.34 7.78 17.92
CA PHE A 26 -31.02 7.87 18.56
C PHE A 26 -30.09 6.75 18.10
N PHE A 27 -30.58 5.53 17.93
CA PHE A 27 -29.80 4.39 17.43
C PHE A 27 -29.49 4.52 15.93
N PHE A 28 -30.42 5.06 15.14
CA PHE A 28 -30.23 5.32 13.69
C PHE A 28 -29.34 6.55 13.45
N LEU A 29 -29.33 7.54 14.34
CA LEU A 29 -28.46 8.72 14.25
C LEU A 29 -27.09 8.50 14.86
N ARG A 30 -26.85 7.43 15.61
CA ARG A 30 -25.51 6.95 15.88
C ARG A 30 -24.92 6.35 14.58
N LYS A 31 -24.64 7.22 13.60
CA LYS A 31 -23.64 6.91 12.61
C LYS A 31 -22.35 6.68 13.39
N ASP A 32 -21.85 5.45 13.36
CA ASP A 32 -20.53 5.16 13.85
C ASP A 32 -19.58 6.14 13.18
N THR A 33 -19.10 7.11 13.92
CA THR A 33 -18.08 8.09 13.52
C THR A 33 -16.71 7.39 13.45
N TYR A 34 -16.75 6.15 13.02
CA TYR A 34 -15.62 5.28 12.95
C TYR A 34 -15.06 5.31 11.53
N ARG A 35 -13.78 5.25 11.40
CA ARG A 35 -13.04 5.33 10.13
C ARG A 35 -12.71 6.77 9.74
N ILE A 36 -12.05 7.46 10.67
CA ILE A 36 -11.54 8.81 10.43
C ILE A 36 -10.25 8.69 9.60
N ILE A 37 -10.26 9.31 8.44
CA ILE A 37 -9.08 9.55 7.62
C ILE A 37 -8.71 11.02 7.81
N LYS A 38 -7.55 11.28 8.37
CA LYS A 38 -7.12 12.63 8.72
C LYS A 38 -5.78 12.95 8.07
N VAL A 39 -5.68 14.12 7.47
CA VAL A 39 -4.40 14.68 7.05
C VAL A 39 -3.60 15.02 8.31
N TYR A 40 -2.51 14.33 8.55
CA TYR A 40 -1.67 14.51 9.74
C TYR A 40 -0.58 15.55 9.51
N GLU A 41 0.12 15.44 8.38
CA GLU A 41 1.22 16.31 8.00
C GLU A 41 1.27 16.48 6.50
N ILE A 42 1.70 17.64 6.03
CA ILE A 42 1.92 17.96 4.62
C ILE A 42 3.22 18.76 4.52
N ASN A 43 4.09 18.33 3.62
CA ASN A 43 5.27 19.05 3.19
C ASN A 43 5.24 19.14 1.66
N GLY A 44 5.27 20.33 1.09
CA GLY A 44 5.19 20.52 -0.35
C GLY A 44 3.76 20.78 -0.84
N THR A 45 3.48 20.39 -2.07
CA THR A 45 2.22 20.68 -2.77
C THR A 45 1.41 19.42 -2.98
N SER A 46 0.16 19.44 -2.56
CA SER A 46 -0.77 18.31 -2.68
C SER A 46 -2.18 18.79 -2.99
N ARG A 47 -3.00 17.93 -3.57
CA ARG A 47 -4.39 18.18 -3.90
C ARG A 47 -5.25 16.99 -3.50
N VAL A 48 -6.49 17.29 -3.11
CA VAL A 48 -7.49 16.26 -2.79
C VAL A 48 -8.69 16.45 -3.71
N LYS A 49 -9.04 15.42 -4.46
CA LYS A 49 -10.21 15.42 -5.33
C LYS A 49 -11.35 14.65 -4.66
N ARG A 50 -12.48 15.32 -4.49
CA ARG A 50 -13.69 14.78 -3.88
C ARG A 50 -14.83 14.71 -4.90
N GLY A 51 -15.08 13.52 -5.45
CA GLY A 51 -16.11 13.31 -6.47
C GLY A 51 -15.88 14.19 -7.69
N SER A 52 -16.88 14.99 -8.06
CA SER A 52 -16.84 15.94 -9.21
C SER A 52 -16.54 17.39 -8.79
N LEU A 53 -16.17 17.63 -7.54
CA LEU A 53 -15.82 18.95 -7.05
C LEU A 53 -14.46 19.40 -7.59
N GLU A 54 -14.19 20.71 -7.55
CA GLU A 54 -12.87 21.25 -7.79
C GLU A 54 -11.85 20.66 -6.79
N ASP A 55 -10.59 20.65 -7.20
CA ASP A 55 -9.51 20.15 -6.35
C ASP A 55 -9.43 20.99 -5.06
N LEU A 56 -9.41 20.29 -3.92
CA LEU A 56 -9.30 20.91 -2.62
C LEU A 56 -7.82 21.02 -2.25
N GLU A 57 -7.42 22.17 -1.73
CA GLU A 57 -6.10 22.31 -1.10
C GLU A 57 -6.14 21.71 0.31
N PRO A 58 -5.38 20.62 0.58
CA PRO A 58 -5.41 19.98 1.88
C PRO A 58 -4.63 20.78 2.92
N PHE A 59 -5.07 20.69 4.18
CA PHE A 59 -4.43 21.30 5.33
C PHE A 59 -4.35 20.33 6.51
N ALA A 60 -3.44 20.58 7.42
CA ALA A 60 -3.26 19.74 8.61
C ALA A 60 -4.56 19.63 9.42
N ASN A 61 -4.92 18.43 9.82
CA ASN A 61 -6.16 18.05 10.46
C ASN A 61 -7.43 18.05 9.57
N MET A 62 -7.32 18.31 8.28
CA MET A 62 -8.42 18.11 7.35
C MET A 62 -8.90 16.66 7.39
N LEU A 63 -10.21 16.47 7.42
CA LEU A 63 -10.82 15.14 7.32
C LEU A 63 -11.09 14.79 5.87
N LEU A 64 -10.54 13.68 5.43
CA LEU A 64 -10.85 13.08 4.12
C LEU A 64 -12.12 12.24 4.22
N GLN A 65 -12.84 12.13 3.12
CA GLN A 65 -13.98 11.24 2.98
C GLN A 65 -13.55 9.95 2.28
N SER A 66 -14.24 8.87 2.59
CA SER A 66 -14.06 7.62 1.85
C SER A 66 -14.31 7.86 0.36
N GLY A 67 -13.38 7.45 -0.49
CA GLY A 67 -13.39 7.69 -1.94
C GLY A 67 -12.69 8.97 -2.40
N ASP A 68 -12.16 9.80 -1.49
CA ASP A 68 -11.31 10.93 -1.88
C ASP A 68 -10.03 10.42 -2.57
N THR A 69 -9.61 11.10 -3.64
CA THR A 69 -8.33 10.87 -4.32
C THR A 69 -7.32 11.92 -3.87
N VAL A 70 -6.17 11.46 -3.44
CA VAL A 70 -5.03 12.28 -3.01
C VAL A 70 -3.99 12.32 -4.11
N ASN A 71 -3.51 13.52 -4.44
CA ASN A 71 -2.37 13.74 -5.32
C ASN A 71 -1.30 14.51 -4.55
N VAL A 72 -0.12 13.91 -4.41
CA VAL A 72 1.07 14.56 -3.87
C VAL A 72 1.95 14.94 -5.06
N ASP A 73 1.99 16.23 -5.39
CA ASP A 73 2.75 16.70 -6.56
C ASP A 73 4.24 16.85 -6.23
N THR A 74 4.55 17.43 -5.07
CA THR A 74 5.91 17.58 -4.55
C THR A 74 5.94 17.36 -3.04
N GLY A 75 7.07 16.83 -2.54
CA GLY A 75 7.26 16.60 -1.11
C GLY A 75 6.52 15.39 -0.58
N THR A 76 5.84 15.50 0.55
CA THR A 76 5.21 14.35 1.23
C THR A 76 3.88 14.72 1.89
N MET A 77 2.99 13.74 2.00
CA MET A 77 1.77 13.83 2.80
C MET A 77 1.62 12.61 3.71
N THR A 78 1.34 12.85 4.97
CA THR A 78 1.01 11.79 5.92
C THR A 78 -0.48 11.81 6.24
N LEU A 79 -1.13 10.68 6.02
CA LEU A 79 -2.49 10.45 6.49
C LEU A 79 -2.46 9.58 7.75
N ARG A 80 -3.35 9.88 8.68
CA ARG A 80 -3.62 9.02 9.83
C ARG A 80 -5.05 8.46 9.73
N LEU A 81 -5.16 7.15 9.76
CA LEU A 81 -6.42 6.43 9.73
C LEU A 81 -6.68 5.87 11.13
N ASP A 82 -7.85 6.17 11.64
CA ASP A 82 -8.20 5.84 13.03
C ASP A 82 -7.11 6.37 13.99
N GLU A 83 -6.59 5.58 14.91
CA GLU A 83 -5.53 6.00 15.83
C GLU A 83 -4.20 5.27 15.64
N ASP A 84 -4.19 4.21 14.85
CA ASP A 84 -3.12 3.22 14.80
C ASP A 84 -2.57 2.93 13.39
N LYS A 85 -3.05 3.61 12.35
CA LYS A 85 -2.61 3.39 10.98
C LYS A 85 -2.15 4.69 10.34
N TYR A 86 -1.03 4.62 9.63
CA TYR A 86 -0.46 5.76 8.93
C TYR A 86 -0.16 5.39 7.48
N VAL A 87 -0.40 6.33 6.58
CA VAL A 87 -0.01 6.28 5.18
C VAL A 87 0.88 7.47 4.90
N TYR A 88 2.14 7.21 4.59
CA TYR A 88 3.13 8.22 4.20
C TYR A 88 3.24 8.19 2.68
N ALA A 89 2.71 9.19 2.02
CA ALA A 89 2.78 9.32 0.57
C ALA A 89 3.97 10.19 0.16
N GLU A 90 4.74 9.69 -0.80
CA GLU A 90 5.90 10.36 -1.38
C GLU A 90 5.47 11.29 -2.52
N GLU A 91 6.38 12.06 -3.06
CA GLU A 91 6.11 12.93 -4.21
C GLU A 91 5.69 12.15 -5.45
N ASN A 92 4.99 12.81 -6.38
CA ASN A 92 4.46 12.24 -7.61
C ASN A 92 3.49 11.06 -7.39
N THR A 93 2.84 11.00 -6.23
CA THR A 93 1.95 9.91 -5.83
C THR A 93 0.48 10.27 -6.03
N GLU A 94 -0.27 9.34 -6.63
CA GLU A 94 -1.73 9.42 -6.77
C GLU A 94 -2.38 8.16 -6.23
N PHE A 95 -3.27 8.30 -5.25
CA PHE A 95 -4.03 7.20 -4.69
C PHE A 95 -5.41 7.63 -4.20
N SER A 96 -6.35 6.71 -4.12
CA SER A 96 -7.61 6.90 -3.41
C SER A 96 -7.68 6.00 -2.20
N ILE A 97 -8.50 6.40 -1.23
CA ILE A 97 -8.65 5.68 0.02
C ILE A 97 -10.11 5.50 0.37
N GLU A 98 -10.49 4.26 0.64
CA GLU A 98 -11.81 3.89 1.10
C GLU A 98 -11.72 3.32 2.51
N ALA A 99 -12.58 3.80 3.40
CA ALA A 99 -12.68 3.32 4.76
C ALA A 99 -14.14 3.06 5.11
N ALA A 100 -14.45 1.82 5.47
CA ALA A 100 -15.79 1.35 5.78
C ALA A 100 -15.78 0.47 7.03
N GLY A 101 -16.97 0.22 7.58
CA GLY A 101 -17.16 -0.64 8.74
C GLY A 101 -17.12 0.13 10.07
N ASN A 102 -16.79 -0.58 11.15
CA ASN A 102 -16.82 -0.08 12.52
C ASN A 102 -15.54 -0.53 13.28
N SER A 103 -15.47 -0.25 14.59
CA SER A 103 -14.30 -0.58 15.42
C SER A 103 -13.93 -2.07 15.50
N LYS A 104 -14.86 -2.95 15.21
CA LYS A 104 -14.65 -4.41 15.27
C LYS A 104 -14.37 -5.00 13.89
N GLU A 105 -14.99 -4.45 12.86
CA GLU A 105 -14.98 -4.95 11.49
C GLU A 105 -14.64 -3.79 10.53
N GLY A 106 -13.44 -3.27 10.66
CA GLY A 106 -12.96 -2.16 9.85
C GLY A 106 -12.34 -2.64 8.55
N ARG A 107 -12.77 -2.06 7.41
CA ARG A 107 -12.17 -2.31 6.10
C ARG A 107 -11.52 -1.04 5.59
N THR A 108 -10.28 -1.16 5.15
CA THR A 108 -9.53 -0.09 4.49
C THR A 108 -9.04 -0.61 3.16
N THR A 109 -9.28 0.13 2.11
CA THR A 109 -8.77 -0.16 0.77
C THR A 109 -8.09 1.08 0.22
N ILE A 110 -6.86 0.94 -0.24
CA ILE A 110 -6.10 1.99 -0.91
C ILE A 110 -5.89 1.55 -2.35
N GLU A 111 -6.27 2.40 -3.30
CA GLU A 111 -5.99 2.21 -4.73
C GLU A 111 -4.83 3.12 -5.11
N LEU A 112 -3.61 2.58 -5.15
CA LEU A 112 -2.40 3.30 -5.57
C LEU A 112 -2.26 3.21 -7.08
N LYS A 113 -2.36 4.36 -7.77
CA LYS A 113 -2.27 4.41 -9.23
C LYS A 113 -0.84 4.65 -9.73
N LYS A 114 -0.08 5.50 -9.03
CA LYS A 114 1.33 5.81 -9.33
C LYS A 114 2.03 6.36 -8.10
N GLY A 115 3.36 6.33 -8.12
CA GLY A 115 4.20 6.83 -7.03
C GLY A 115 4.34 5.83 -5.89
N ALA A 116 4.61 6.28 -4.69
CA ALA A 116 4.94 5.41 -3.58
C ALA A 116 4.26 5.81 -2.27
N ILE A 117 3.83 4.81 -1.52
CA ILE A 117 3.28 4.96 -0.18
C ILE A 117 3.95 3.99 0.78
N VAL A 118 4.24 4.46 2.00
CA VAL A 118 4.59 3.59 3.13
C VAL A 118 3.36 3.46 4.02
N ASN A 119 2.98 2.22 4.30
CA ASN A 119 1.85 1.89 5.17
C ASN A 119 2.39 1.36 6.50
N GLU A 120 1.97 1.96 7.60
CA GLU A 120 2.32 1.53 8.95
C GLU A 120 1.05 1.18 9.72
N ILE A 121 0.82 -0.10 9.99
CA ILE A 121 -0.29 -0.63 10.77
C ILE A 121 0.26 -1.10 12.12
N ARG A 122 0.20 -0.24 13.14
CA ARG A 122 0.83 -0.45 14.46
C ARG A 122 0.20 -1.56 15.28
N GLN A 123 -1.08 -1.84 15.07
CA GLN A 123 -1.79 -2.89 15.78
C GLN A 123 -2.29 -3.95 14.83
N LYS A 124 -2.21 -5.22 15.24
CA LYS A 124 -2.77 -6.32 14.46
C LYS A 124 -4.27 -6.11 14.26
N LEU A 125 -4.72 -6.28 13.04
CA LEU A 125 -6.14 -6.18 12.70
C LEU A 125 -6.93 -7.26 13.43
N GLY A 126 -8.09 -6.88 13.98
CA GLY A 126 -9.04 -7.79 14.58
C GLY A 126 -9.66 -8.76 13.56
N GLU A 127 -10.29 -9.81 14.04
CA GLU A 127 -11.08 -10.72 13.20
C GLU A 127 -12.20 -9.93 12.50
N GLY A 128 -12.37 -10.14 11.20
CA GLY A 128 -13.35 -9.40 10.38
C GLY A 128 -12.87 -8.04 9.85
N SER A 129 -11.70 -7.56 10.26
CA SER A 129 -11.08 -6.35 9.70
C SER A 129 -10.12 -6.68 8.58
N SER A 130 -10.06 -5.81 7.54
CA SER A 130 -9.12 -5.92 6.44
C SER A 130 -8.41 -4.59 6.15
N TYR A 131 -7.18 -4.71 5.67
CA TYR A 131 -6.42 -3.61 5.11
C TYR A 131 -5.80 -4.10 3.80
N GLU A 132 -6.18 -3.45 2.72
CA GLU A 132 -5.80 -3.83 1.37
C GLU A 132 -5.17 -2.64 0.65
N VAL A 133 -4.12 -2.91 -0.12
CA VAL A 133 -3.55 -1.95 -1.06
C VAL A 133 -3.59 -2.59 -2.44
N ASN A 134 -4.25 -1.91 -3.35
CA ASN A 134 -4.37 -2.33 -4.74
C ASN A 134 -3.54 -1.41 -5.63
N THR A 135 -2.92 -2.00 -6.62
CA THR A 135 -2.23 -1.33 -7.70
C THR A 135 -2.84 -1.75 -9.04
N PRO A 136 -2.41 -1.20 -10.18
CA PRO A 136 -2.91 -1.65 -11.47
C PRO A 136 -2.68 -3.14 -11.74
N ASN A 137 -1.62 -3.75 -11.17
CA ASN A 137 -1.23 -5.13 -11.46
C ASN A 137 -1.08 -6.03 -10.23
N ALA A 138 -1.44 -5.56 -9.03
CA ALA A 138 -1.36 -6.35 -7.81
C ALA A 138 -2.45 -5.99 -6.79
N THR A 139 -2.79 -6.95 -5.95
CA THR A 139 -3.59 -6.75 -4.74
C THR A 139 -2.81 -7.28 -3.55
N MET A 140 -2.71 -6.48 -2.50
CA MET A 140 -1.99 -6.79 -1.27
C MET A 140 -2.94 -6.79 -0.09
N SER A 141 -2.81 -7.80 0.78
CA SER A 141 -3.54 -7.90 2.05
C SER A 141 -2.56 -8.03 3.20
N VAL A 142 -2.81 -7.31 4.29
CA VAL A 142 -1.94 -7.27 5.46
C VAL A 142 -2.72 -7.39 6.77
N ARG A 143 -2.00 -7.78 7.84
CA ARG A 143 -2.60 -7.94 9.17
C ARG A 143 -1.75 -7.34 10.30
N GLY A 144 -1.25 -6.13 10.13
CA GLY A 144 -0.35 -5.47 11.08
C GLY A 144 1.09 -5.56 10.58
N THR A 145 1.44 -4.63 9.71
CA THR A 145 2.65 -4.69 8.88
C THR A 145 3.10 -3.27 8.61
N THR A 146 4.40 -3.07 8.50
CA THR A 146 4.99 -1.87 7.93
C THR A 146 5.61 -2.23 6.59
N PHE A 147 5.12 -1.62 5.52
CA PHE A 147 5.54 -1.94 4.16
C PHE A 147 5.42 -0.74 3.22
N ARG A 148 6.27 -0.70 2.22
CA ARG A 148 6.27 0.29 1.14
C ARG A 148 5.74 -0.36 -0.13
N VAL A 149 4.89 0.35 -0.84
CA VAL A 149 4.41 -0.02 -2.17
C VAL A 149 4.74 1.11 -3.11
N GLU A 150 5.36 0.79 -4.24
CA GLU A 150 5.70 1.73 -5.30
C GLU A 150 5.15 1.25 -6.63
N VAL A 151 4.51 2.14 -7.35
CA VAL A 151 4.00 1.93 -8.71
C VAL A 151 4.74 2.85 -9.65
N THR A 152 5.49 2.25 -10.58
CA THR A 152 6.22 2.95 -11.63
C THR A 152 5.80 2.44 -13.00
N TYR A 153 6.06 3.26 -14.03
CA TYR A 153 5.81 2.92 -15.42
C TYR A 153 7.07 3.14 -16.22
N ASP A 154 7.40 2.19 -17.08
CA ASP A 154 8.49 2.36 -18.03
C ASP A 154 8.11 3.26 -19.21
N GLN A 155 9.04 3.46 -20.14
CA GLN A 155 8.81 4.28 -21.35
C GLN A 155 7.73 3.72 -22.29
N ASN A 156 7.43 2.42 -22.18
CA ASN A 156 6.40 1.73 -22.95
C ASN A 156 5.03 1.73 -22.23
N GLY A 157 4.97 2.30 -21.03
CA GLY A 157 3.78 2.31 -20.20
C GLY A 157 3.55 1.00 -19.43
N THR A 158 4.53 0.11 -19.37
CA THR A 158 4.47 -1.12 -18.57
C THR A 158 4.48 -0.75 -17.09
N CYS A 159 3.52 -1.28 -16.34
CA CYS A 159 3.38 -1.03 -14.92
C CYS A 159 4.23 -2.00 -14.09
N TYR A 160 4.97 -1.47 -13.16
CA TYR A 160 5.72 -2.22 -12.15
C TYR A 160 5.18 -1.88 -10.76
N THR A 161 4.90 -2.90 -9.97
CA THR A 161 4.62 -2.73 -8.54
C THR A 161 5.75 -3.36 -7.74
N ARG A 162 6.42 -2.55 -6.93
CA ARG A 162 7.43 -3.00 -5.97
C ARG A 162 6.83 -2.98 -4.57
N ILE A 163 6.98 -4.06 -3.84
CA ILE A 163 6.52 -4.22 -2.47
C ILE A 163 7.71 -4.58 -1.61
N THR A 164 8.02 -3.74 -0.61
CA THR A 164 9.10 -3.96 0.35
C THR A 164 8.52 -4.01 1.76
N VAL A 165 8.80 -5.05 2.52
CA VAL A 165 8.27 -5.26 3.87
C VAL A 165 9.35 -4.98 4.90
N THR A 166 9.11 -3.99 5.76
CA THR A 166 10.03 -3.63 6.85
C THR A 166 9.69 -4.36 8.15
N ASP A 167 8.40 -4.61 8.40
CA ASP A 167 7.96 -5.37 9.55
C ASP A 167 6.66 -6.12 9.26
N GLY A 168 6.53 -7.34 9.77
CA GLY A 168 5.36 -8.20 9.57
C GLY A 168 5.41 -8.98 8.25
N ARG A 169 4.25 -9.13 7.60
CA ARG A 169 4.07 -9.93 6.38
C ARG A 169 3.01 -9.32 5.49
N VAL A 170 3.28 -9.29 4.20
CA VAL A 170 2.34 -8.92 3.13
C VAL A 170 2.00 -10.18 2.33
N VAL A 171 0.73 -10.38 2.02
CA VAL A 171 0.29 -11.38 1.04
C VAL A 171 -0.15 -10.64 -0.20
N THR A 172 0.46 -10.94 -1.33
CA THR A 172 0.14 -10.32 -2.63
C THR A 172 -0.35 -11.33 -3.64
N ARG A 173 -1.19 -10.88 -4.57
CA ARG A 173 -1.68 -11.62 -5.73
C ARG A 173 -1.57 -10.74 -6.98
N LEU A 174 -1.35 -11.37 -8.12
CA LEU A 174 -1.45 -10.68 -9.41
C LEU A 174 -2.88 -10.21 -9.67
N LYS A 175 -3.00 -9.02 -10.22
CA LYS A 175 -4.25 -8.48 -10.75
C LYS A 175 -4.09 -8.30 -12.26
N TYR A 176 -4.98 -8.93 -13.01
CA TYR A 176 -4.98 -8.89 -14.47
C TYR A 176 -5.68 -7.64 -15.00
N GLU A 177 -5.48 -7.34 -16.28
CA GLU A 177 -6.09 -6.15 -16.92
C GLU A 177 -7.62 -6.16 -16.94
N ASP A 178 -8.23 -7.35 -16.96
CA ASP A 178 -9.68 -7.51 -16.88
C ASP A 178 -10.23 -7.31 -15.45
N GLY A 179 -9.35 -7.02 -14.47
CA GLY A 179 -9.67 -6.82 -13.06
C GLY A 179 -9.78 -8.11 -12.25
N SER A 180 -9.60 -9.28 -12.88
CA SER A 180 -9.53 -10.55 -12.15
C SER A 180 -8.23 -10.63 -11.34
N VAL A 181 -8.23 -11.44 -10.28
CA VAL A 181 -7.10 -11.63 -9.37
C VAL A 181 -6.68 -13.09 -9.41
N ALA A 182 -5.37 -13.34 -9.49
CA ALA A 182 -4.82 -14.68 -9.47
C ALA A 182 -5.19 -15.44 -8.18
N GLU A 183 -5.37 -16.75 -8.28
CA GLU A 183 -5.58 -17.61 -7.11
C GLU A 183 -4.29 -17.78 -6.30
N GLU A 184 -3.14 -17.72 -6.97
CA GLU A 184 -1.83 -17.89 -6.36
C GLU A 184 -1.48 -16.68 -5.49
N GLU A 185 -1.06 -16.97 -4.25
CA GLU A 185 -0.62 -15.98 -3.28
C GLU A 185 0.90 -16.02 -3.15
N VAL A 186 1.52 -14.85 -3.14
CA VAL A 186 2.93 -14.69 -2.79
C VAL A 186 3.01 -13.96 -1.46
N ALA A 187 3.68 -14.59 -0.50
CA ALA A 187 3.95 -14.00 0.79
C ALA A 187 5.32 -13.32 0.78
N VAL A 188 5.35 -12.06 1.19
CA VAL A 188 6.57 -11.29 1.39
C VAL A 188 6.72 -11.11 2.90
N GLU A 189 7.75 -11.73 3.45
CA GLU A 189 8.06 -11.64 4.88
C GLU A 189 8.88 -10.39 5.19
N LYS A 190 9.10 -10.12 6.47
CA LYS A 190 9.97 -9.03 6.93
C LYS A 190 11.31 -9.04 6.22
N ASP A 191 11.79 -7.84 5.86
CA ASP A 191 13.02 -7.56 5.12
C ASP A 191 13.06 -8.15 3.69
N GLY A 192 11.90 -8.63 3.21
CA GLY A 192 11.70 -9.15 1.85
C GLY A 192 11.17 -8.09 0.88
N GLU A 193 11.40 -8.36 -0.40
CA GLU A 193 10.93 -7.54 -1.53
C GLU A 193 10.34 -8.43 -2.62
N VAL A 194 9.29 -7.95 -3.28
CA VAL A 194 8.77 -8.55 -4.51
C VAL A 194 8.50 -7.46 -5.55
N ILE A 195 8.80 -7.76 -6.80
CA ILE A 195 8.47 -6.90 -7.94
C ILE A 195 7.51 -7.64 -8.85
N ILE A 196 6.40 -7.00 -9.19
CA ILE A 196 5.34 -7.54 -10.04
C ILE A 196 5.30 -6.73 -11.34
N TYR A 197 5.35 -7.41 -12.47
CA TYR A 197 5.27 -6.83 -13.82
C TYR A 197 3.87 -7.04 -14.39
N ARG A 198 3.34 -6.03 -15.11
CA ARG A 198 1.97 -6.07 -15.61
C ARG A 198 1.71 -7.15 -16.65
N ASP A 199 2.68 -7.40 -17.50
CA ASP A 199 2.64 -8.35 -18.60
C ASP A 199 3.08 -9.77 -18.21
N SER A 200 3.49 -9.96 -16.97
CA SER A 200 3.92 -11.25 -16.42
C SER A 200 2.78 -11.95 -15.70
N THR A 201 2.55 -13.20 -16.05
CA THR A 201 1.62 -14.10 -15.34
C THR A 201 2.26 -14.77 -14.13
N THR A 202 3.53 -14.48 -13.86
CA THR A 202 4.32 -15.05 -12.76
C THR A 202 4.92 -13.94 -11.91
N THR A 203 4.93 -14.14 -10.62
CA THR A 203 5.61 -13.26 -9.64
C THR A 203 7.10 -13.59 -9.68
N ASP A 204 7.87 -12.87 -10.46
CA ASP A 204 9.24 -13.24 -10.76
C ASP A 204 10.29 -12.73 -9.78
N TYR A 205 9.97 -12.29 -8.56
CA TYR A 205 11.04 -11.91 -7.64
C TYR A 205 10.61 -11.88 -6.18
N VAL A 206 11.10 -12.84 -5.40
CA VAL A 206 11.31 -12.68 -3.96
C VAL A 206 12.80 -12.56 -3.74
N LYS A 207 13.27 -11.38 -3.35
CA LYS A 207 14.64 -11.17 -2.94
C LYS A 207 14.67 -10.87 -1.45
N ASP A 208 15.27 -11.76 -0.68
CA ASP A 208 15.62 -11.49 0.69
C ASP A 208 16.63 -10.33 0.73
N ILE A 209 16.32 -9.27 1.42
CA ILE A 209 17.30 -8.22 1.73
C ILE A 209 18.28 -8.85 2.72
N PRO A 210 19.59 -8.89 2.45
CA PRO A 210 20.55 -9.40 3.44
C PRO A 210 20.49 -8.49 4.67
N GLY A 211 19.84 -8.96 5.74
CA GLY A 211 19.98 -8.37 7.06
C GLY A 211 21.35 -8.73 7.62
N GLU A 212 21.98 -7.80 8.31
CA GLU A 212 23.16 -8.07 9.13
C GLU A 212 22.85 -9.23 10.09
N ASP A 213 23.76 -10.22 10.14
CA ASP A 213 23.79 -11.39 11.05
C ASP A 213 22.81 -12.54 10.77
N ALA A 214 23.14 -13.37 9.79
CA ALA A 214 22.80 -14.78 9.81
C ALA A 214 24.04 -15.57 10.28
N GLY A 215 24.07 -15.88 11.56
CA GLY A 215 24.96 -16.90 12.11
C GLY A 215 24.70 -18.25 11.44
N GLU A 216 25.80 -18.94 11.18
CA GLU A 216 25.91 -20.27 10.59
C GLU A 216 24.82 -21.26 11.02
N ASN A 217 24.16 -21.91 10.06
CA ASN A 217 23.98 -23.37 10.11
C ASN A 217 23.71 -24.01 8.76
N ASN A 218 24.66 -24.84 8.40
CA ASN A 218 24.69 -26.05 7.61
C ASN A 218 23.43 -26.53 6.84
N GLY A 219 23.64 -26.63 5.52
CA GLY A 219 23.48 -27.92 4.79
C GLY A 219 22.08 -28.29 4.31
N ASN A 220 21.76 -28.11 3.07
CA ASN A 220 21.63 -29.17 2.09
C ASN A 220 20.98 -28.69 0.76
N GLU A 221 21.72 -29.07 -0.28
CA GLU A 221 21.25 -29.46 -1.62
C GLU A 221 20.38 -28.54 -2.48
N ALA A 222 21.12 -28.06 -3.45
CA ALA A 222 20.65 -27.59 -4.75
C ALA A 222 19.50 -28.42 -5.33
N SER A 223 18.39 -27.77 -5.59
CA SER A 223 17.52 -28.18 -6.67
C SER A 223 17.82 -27.30 -7.90
N LYS A 224 18.55 -27.89 -8.83
CA LYS A 224 18.67 -27.37 -10.20
C LYS A 224 17.31 -27.43 -10.87
N THR A 225 16.75 -26.29 -11.20
CA THR A 225 15.73 -26.19 -12.24
C THR A 225 16.17 -25.15 -13.27
N ASP A 226 16.52 -25.65 -14.36
CA ASP A 226 16.46 -25.32 -15.78
C ASP A 226 16.36 -23.83 -16.18
N GLY A 227 17.43 -23.37 -16.85
CA GLY A 227 17.41 -22.60 -18.09
C GLY A 227 16.68 -21.25 -18.14
N THR A 228 16.78 -20.36 -17.18
CA THR A 228 16.49 -18.96 -17.41
C THR A 228 17.81 -18.18 -17.42
N ASN A 229 18.13 -17.59 -18.59
CA ASN A 229 19.28 -16.71 -18.77
C ASN A 229 19.04 -15.39 -18.00
N ALA A 230 19.12 -15.41 -16.69
CA ALA A 230 19.05 -14.22 -15.86
C ALA A 230 20.45 -13.64 -15.66
N CYS A 231 20.59 -12.35 -15.80
CA CYS A 231 21.84 -11.60 -15.63
C CYS A 231 21.78 -10.75 -14.35
N THR A 232 22.89 -10.70 -13.61
CA THR A 232 23.02 -9.86 -12.43
C THR A 232 23.63 -8.52 -12.81
N VAL A 233 22.96 -7.42 -12.46
CA VAL A 233 23.45 -6.06 -12.59
C VAL A 233 23.85 -5.57 -11.20
N THR A 234 25.14 -5.31 -11.00
CA THR A 234 25.67 -4.84 -9.72
C THR A 234 25.98 -3.33 -9.82
N PHE A 235 25.34 -2.53 -9.01
CA PHE A 235 25.60 -1.11 -8.88
C PHE A 235 26.64 -0.86 -7.78
N MET A 236 27.71 -0.11 -8.12
CA MET A 236 28.83 0.15 -7.21
C MET A 236 28.92 1.66 -6.92
N TYR A 237 29.05 2.01 -5.65
CA TYR A 237 29.29 3.37 -5.17
C TYR A 237 30.44 3.37 -4.17
N ASP A 238 31.41 4.23 -4.39
CA ASP A 238 32.61 4.38 -3.54
C ASP A 238 33.40 3.08 -3.28
N GLY A 239 33.33 2.14 -4.25
CA GLY A 239 34.01 0.85 -4.16
C GLY A 239 33.22 -0.27 -3.49
N GLU A 240 32.04 0.01 -2.98
CA GLU A 240 31.13 -0.95 -2.34
C GLU A 240 29.90 -1.24 -3.21
N VAL A 241 29.24 -2.37 -2.97
CA VAL A 241 27.98 -2.70 -3.66
C VAL A 241 26.86 -1.82 -3.11
N PHE A 242 26.35 -0.94 -3.95
CA PHE A 242 25.23 -0.06 -3.60
C PHE A 242 23.89 -0.82 -3.64
N CYS A 243 23.66 -1.54 -4.73
CA CYS A 243 22.53 -2.46 -4.87
C CYS A 243 22.79 -3.44 -6.02
N THR A 244 21.99 -4.49 -6.11
CA THR A 244 22.00 -5.43 -7.22
C THR A 244 20.61 -5.53 -7.82
N GLN A 245 20.55 -5.81 -9.13
CA GLN A 245 19.32 -6.05 -9.87
C GLN A 245 19.52 -7.32 -10.71
N THR A 246 18.54 -8.19 -10.75
CA THR A 246 18.54 -9.32 -11.68
C THR A 246 17.60 -8.99 -12.82
N VAL A 247 18.05 -9.16 -14.04
CA VAL A 247 17.27 -8.91 -15.25
C VAL A 247 17.33 -10.15 -16.15
N GLN A 248 16.31 -10.39 -16.94
CA GLN A 248 16.39 -11.42 -17.98
C GLN A 248 17.38 -10.99 -19.07
N SER A 249 18.18 -11.93 -19.55
CA SER A 249 19.09 -11.67 -20.67
C SER A 249 18.34 -11.10 -21.87
N GLY A 250 18.81 -10.00 -22.40
CA GLY A 250 18.16 -9.27 -23.48
C GLY A 250 17.19 -8.16 -23.03
N THR A 251 16.94 -8.00 -21.73
CA THR A 251 16.15 -6.87 -21.19
C THR A 251 17.06 -5.77 -20.63
N CYS A 252 16.55 -4.55 -20.52
CA CYS A 252 17.30 -3.42 -20.00
C CYS A 252 17.30 -3.42 -18.47
N ALA A 253 18.42 -3.00 -17.87
CA ALA A 253 18.47 -2.70 -16.44
C ALA A 253 17.68 -1.41 -16.14
N SER A 254 17.08 -1.33 -14.96
CA SER A 254 16.46 -0.11 -14.46
C SER A 254 17.46 0.72 -13.64
N MET A 255 17.31 2.03 -13.67
CA MET A 255 18.09 2.91 -12.80
C MET A 255 17.64 2.68 -11.34
N PRO A 256 18.58 2.55 -10.37
CA PRO A 256 18.20 2.43 -8.97
C PRO A 256 17.32 3.60 -8.50
N SER A 257 16.29 3.29 -7.72
CA SER A 257 15.37 4.31 -7.18
C SER A 257 16.05 5.20 -6.13
N LEU A 258 17.04 4.65 -5.40
CA LEU A 258 17.90 5.42 -4.52
C LEU A 258 19.13 5.84 -5.29
N MET A 259 19.54 7.09 -5.12
CA MET A 259 20.77 7.63 -5.69
C MET A 259 21.80 7.83 -4.59
N PRO A 260 23.10 7.64 -4.89
CA PRO A 260 24.16 8.02 -3.97
C PRO A 260 24.07 9.48 -3.54
N GLU A 261 24.48 9.79 -2.30
CA GLU A 261 24.41 11.15 -1.72
C GLU A 261 25.29 12.19 -2.44
N LYS A 262 26.36 11.75 -3.10
CA LYS A 262 27.24 12.65 -3.86
C LYS A 262 26.71 12.86 -5.27
N GLU A 263 26.80 14.09 -5.77
CA GLU A 263 26.49 14.40 -7.16
C GLU A 263 27.28 13.51 -8.13
N GLY A 264 26.59 12.98 -9.15
CA GLY A 264 27.20 12.08 -10.11
C GLY A 264 26.17 11.42 -11.03
N ARG A 265 26.60 10.36 -11.68
CA ARG A 265 25.74 9.54 -12.53
C ARG A 265 26.25 8.11 -12.63
N TRP A 266 25.34 7.18 -12.92
CA TRP A 266 25.71 5.82 -13.28
C TRP A 266 26.41 5.78 -14.64
N ASP A 267 27.50 5.03 -14.78
CA ASP A 267 28.31 4.92 -16.01
C ASP A 267 27.74 3.90 -17.00
N TYR A 268 26.41 3.84 -17.12
CA TYR A 268 25.72 2.89 -17.96
C TYR A 268 24.60 3.55 -18.76
N ASP A 269 24.37 3.02 -19.95
CA ASP A 269 23.27 3.41 -20.84
C ASP A 269 22.10 2.43 -20.62
N PHE A 270 21.12 2.84 -19.85
CA PHE A 270 19.94 2.05 -19.46
C PHE A 270 18.97 1.72 -20.62
N THR A 271 19.29 2.19 -21.83
CA THR A 271 18.56 1.78 -23.04
C THR A 271 19.13 0.51 -23.70
N LYS A 272 20.28 0.03 -23.20
CA LYS A 272 20.94 -1.17 -23.72
C LYS A 272 20.48 -2.42 -22.98
N PRO A 273 20.19 -3.52 -23.71
CA PRO A 273 19.88 -4.77 -23.08
C PRO A 273 21.10 -5.36 -22.35
N VAL A 274 20.83 -6.04 -21.25
CA VAL A 274 21.83 -6.77 -20.46
C VAL A 274 21.86 -8.22 -20.94
N GLU A 275 22.98 -8.64 -21.52
CA GLU A 275 23.14 -10.01 -22.06
C GLU A 275 23.96 -10.92 -21.15
N GLN A 276 24.63 -10.36 -20.15
CA GLN A 276 25.47 -11.03 -19.16
C GLN A 276 25.54 -10.23 -17.88
N ASP A 277 26.11 -10.80 -16.82
CA ASP A 277 26.36 -10.08 -15.58
C ASP A 277 27.21 -8.83 -15.82
N ILE A 278 26.76 -7.69 -15.31
CA ILE A 278 27.46 -6.40 -15.48
C ILE A 278 27.61 -5.68 -14.13
N VAL A 279 28.64 -4.84 -14.09
CA VAL A 279 28.90 -3.94 -12.95
C VAL A 279 28.81 -2.50 -13.45
N ILE A 280 27.90 -1.74 -12.87
CA ILE A 280 27.66 -0.32 -13.17
C ILE A 280 28.22 0.51 -12.01
N LYS A 281 28.99 1.54 -12.30
CA LYS A 281 29.64 2.37 -11.29
C LYS A 281 29.11 3.78 -11.29
N TRP A 282 29.02 4.35 -10.10
CA TRP A 282 28.77 5.77 -9.92
C TRP A 282 30.02 6.59 -10.26
N LYS A 283 29.86 7.67 -11.03
CA LYS A 283 30.91 8.62 -11.44
C LYS A 283 30.50 10.05 -11.18
#